data_6285a7962f41fd2a63d70ff83ad8e77c
#
_entry.id   6285a7962f41fd2a63d70ff83ad8e77c
#
_cell.length_a   1.000
_cell.length_b   1.000
_cell.length_c   1.000
_cell.angle_alpha   90.00
_cell.angle_beta   90.00
_cell.angle_gamma   90.00
#
_symmetry.space_group_name_H-M   'P 1'
#
loop_
_entity.id
_entity.type
_entity.pdbx_description
1 polymer ?
#
loop_
_entity_poly.entity_id
_entity_poly.type
_entity_poly.pdbx_seq_one_letter_code
_entity_poly.pdbx_strand_id
1 'polypeptide(L)'
;EIVSCLDTIIARYKCLHDSVLSQKLFSIESDFVERNPTLVREYNDGDYFDPKSEIKLFTNDKAGKSGRARWYIANKNVITTGLEHLNRWKVIVSSANAGGQKRSNQIAIADNHSAFGRSRVALKTLATEQEAKNFFKYATSEIIRFAFLLTDESLTSLAKKVPDLLDYSDANGIIDYNGDVNDQLYKLFGIDDKNQQYIREVLTSKE
;
A
#
# COMPACT_ATOMS: atom_id res chain seq x y z
N GLU A 1 8.25 -24.11 -6.75
CA GLU A 1 7.00 -24.61 -6.16
C GLU A 1 6.12 -23.49 -5.64
N ILE A 2 6.61 -22.60 -4.75
CA ILE A 2 5.84 -21.43 -4.24
C ILE A 2 5.42 -20.50 -5.37
N VAL A 3 6.33 -20.16 -6.30
CA VAL A 3 6.03 -19.31 -7.46
C VAL A 3 4.91 -19.91 -8.31
N SER A 4 4.91 -21.21 -8.52
CA SER A 4 3.86 -21.91 -9.26
C SER A 4 2.50 -21.80 -8.56
N CYS A 5 2.47 -21.90 -7.24
CA CYS A 5 1.25 -21.69 -6.46
C CYS A 5 0.72 -20.25 -6.61
N LEU A 6 1.60 -19.26 -6.52
CA LEU A 6 1.23 -17.85 -6.71
C LEU A 6 0.71 -17.58 -8.12
N ASP A 7 1.37 -18.10 -9.14
CA ASP A 7 0.96 -17.94 -10.54
C ASP A 7 -0.42 -18.57 -10.78
N THR A 8 -0.71 -19.70 -10.15
CA THR A 8 -2.03 -20.34 -10.22
C THR A 8 -3.13 -19.46 -9.65
N ILE A 9 -2.87 -18.81 -8.52
CA ILE A 9 -3.84 -17.89 -7.90
C ILE A 9 -4.00 -16.62 -8.73
N ILE A 10 -2.91 -16.08 -9.28
CA ILE A 10 -2.96 -14.93 -10.19
C ILE A 10 -3.84 -15.25 -11.42
N ALA A 11 -3.67 -16.41 -12.00
CA ALA A 11 -4.47 -16.86 -13.15
C ALA A 11 -5.96 -17.02 -12.80
N ARG A 12 -6.25 -17.46 -11.58
CA ARG A 12 -7.63 -17.66 -11.10
C ARG A 12 -8.34 -16.33 -10.75
N TYR A 13 -7.61 -15.36 -10.22
CA TYR A 13 -8.14 -14.05 -9.82
C TYR A 13 -7.56 -12.96 -10.72
N LYS A 14 -6.58 -12.21 -10.21
CA LYS A 14 -5.80 -11.20 -10.95
C LYS A 14 -4.42 -11.03 -10.34
N CYS A 15 -3.59 -10.23 -11.01
CA CYS A 15 -2.32 -9.76 -10.49
C CYS A 15 -2.50 -8.41 -9.79
N LEU A 16 -1.95 -8.27 -8.59
CA LEU A 16 -2.06 -7.01 -7.83
C LEU A 16 -1.43 -5.82 -8.58
N HIS A 17 -0.40 -6.08 -9.39
CA HIS A 17 0.24 -5.06 -10.22
C HIS A 17 -0.78 -4.25 -11.04
N ASP A 18 -1.85 -4.87 -11.50
CA ASP A 18 -2.88 -4.22 -12.32
C ASP A 18 -3.69 -3.15 -11.57
N SER A 19 -3.69 -3.18 -10.22
CA SER A 19 -4.36 -2.19 -9.38
C SER A 19 -3.45 -1.08 -8.85
N VAL A 20 -2.14 -1.20 -9.07
CA VAL A 20 -1.16 -0.22 -8.57
C VAL A 20 -1.33 1.12 -9.28
N LEU A 21 -1.43 2.18 -8.50
CA LEU A 21 -1.54 3.55 -9.01
C LEU A 21 -0.20 4.27 -8.90
N SER A 22 0.16 4.96 -9.98
CA SER A 22 1.44 5.62 -10.18
C SER A 22 1.79 6.60 -9.05
N GLN A 23 3.08 6.69 -8.74
CA GLN A 23 3.65 7.73 -7.89
C GLN A 23 3.33 9.17 -8.36
N LYS A 24 2.92 9.34 -9.63
CA LYS A 24 2.55 10.63 -10.22
C LYS A 24 1.06 10.92 -10.14
N LEU A 25 0.28 10.05 -9.49
CA LEU A 25 -1.18 10.14 -9.49
C LEU A 25 -1.70 11.55 -9.15
N PHE A 26 -1.17 12.15 -8.09
CA PHE A 26 -1.61 13.45 -7.59
C PHE A 26 -0.70 14.62 -8.03
N SER A 27 0.33 14.36 -8.83
CA SER A 27 1.28 15.36 -9.33
C SER A 27 1.97 16.17 -8.23
N ILE A 28 2.21 15.56 -7.07
CA ILE A 28 2.94 16.18 -5.96
C ILE A 28 4.40 15.71 -6.03
N GLU A 29 5.29 16.61 -6.42
CA GLU A 29 6.72 16.32 -6.55
C GLU A 29 7.40 16.16 -5.17
N SER A 30 8.55 15.50 -5.16
CA SER A 30 9.28 15.21 -3.92
C SER A 30 9.76 16.45 -3.17
N ASP A 31 9.87 17.60 -3.84
CA ASP A 31 10.28 18.89 -3.28
C ASP A 31 9.11 19.83 -2.99
N PHE A 32 7.86 19.34 -3.08
CA PHE A 32 6.65 20.17 -2.97
C PHE A 32 6.61 20.97 -1.66
N VAL A 33 6.84 20.31 -0.54
CA VAL A 33 6.81 20.96 0.79
C VAL A 33 7.92 22.01 0.91
N GLU A 34 9.12 21.65 0.48
CA GLU A 34 10.29 22.54 0.51
C GLU A 34 10.07 23.81 -0.32
N ARG A 35 9.44 23.67 -1.49
CA ARG A 35 9.15 24.78 -2.40
C ARG A 35 7.90 25.58 -2.02
N ASN A 36 7.00 25.00 -1.25
CA ASN A 36 5.69 25.58 -0.92
C ASN A 36 5.41 25.54 0.57
N PRO A 37 6.30 26.08 1.43
CA PRO A 37 6.17 25.94 2.88
C PRO A 37 4.92 26.66 3.45
N THR A 38 4.38 27.63 2.72
CA THR A 38 3.17 28.38 3.15
C THR A 38 1.86 27.70 2.75
N LEU A 39 1.90 26.69 1.86
CA LEU A 39 0.72 25.96 1.38
C LEU A 39 0.39 24.74 2.23
N VAL A 40 1.28 24.35 3.13
CA VAL A 40 1.15 23.16 3.96
C VAL A 40 1.41 23.50 5.43
N ARG A 41 0.78 22.72 6.32
CA ARG A 41 1.15 22.67 7.74
C ARG A 41 1.35 21.20 8.13
N GLU A 42 2.26 20.94 9.05
CA GLU A 42 2.46 19.60 9.59
C GLU A 42 1.20 19.11 10.29
N TYR A 43 0.86 17.83 10.08
CA TYR A 43 -0.30 17.20 10.68
C TYR A 43 0.14 16.11 11.65
N ASN A 44 -0.37 16.20 12.88
CA ASN A 44 -0.23 15.18 13.92
C ASN A 44 -1.63 14.69 14.32
N ASP A 45 -1.71 13.46 14.82
CA ASP A 45 -2.99 12.90 15.26
C ASP A 45 -3.68 13.81 16.27
N GLY A 46 -4.96 14.08 16.03
CA GLY A 46 -5.77 14.97 16.83
C GLY A 46 -5.76 16.43 16.41
N ASP A 47 -4.93 16.82 15.46
CA ASP A 47 -4.94 18.18 14.91
C ASP A 47 -6.23 18.46 14.14
N TYR A 48 -6.61 19.75 14.13
CA TYR A 48 -7.78 20.19 13.38
C TYR A 48 -7.63 19.92 11.88
N PHE A 49 -8.69 19.41 11.29
CA PHE A 49 -8.79 19.13 9.86
C PHE A 49 -10.20 19.41 9.35
N ASP A 50 -10.32 20.23 8.30
CA ASP A 50 -11.58 20.51 7.64
C ASP A 50 -11.74 19.66 6.36
N PRO A 51 -12.53 18.58 6.38
CA PRO A 51 -12.69 17.69 5.24
C PRO A 51 -13.36 18.35 4.02
N LYS A 52 -13.99 19.51 4.18
CA LYS A 52 -14.63 20.24 3.08
C LYS A 52 -13.61 20.95 2.20
N SER A 53 -12.58 21.53 2.80
CA SER A 53 -11.62 22.40 2.10
C SER A 53 -10.20 21.87 2.07
N GLU A 54 -9.88 20.88 2.93
CA GLU A 54 -8.52 20.42 3.14
C GLU A 54 -8.33 18.95 2.77
N ILE A 55 -7.08 18.57 2.51
CA ILE A 55 -6.63 17.19 2.36
C ILE A 55 -5.45 16.91 3.29
N LYS A 56 -5.32 15.65 3.68
CA LYS A 56 -4.12 15.13 4.32
C LYS A 56 -3.17 14.66 3.23
N LEU A 57 -1.94 15.14 3.25
CA LEU A 57 -0.94 14.86 2.22
C LEU A 57 0.24 14.13 2.84
N PHE A 58 0.50 12.91 2.41
CA PHE A 58 1.67 12.13 2.82
C PHE A 58 2.79 12.29 1.79
N THR A 59 3.81 13.08 2.13
CA THR A 59 4.91 13.39 1.22
C THR A 59 6.18 13.75 1.98
N ASN A 60 7.27 13.92 1.25
CA ASN A 60 8.57 14.26 1.82
C ASN A 60 8.62 15.70 2.32
N ASP A 61 9.30 15.92 3.44
CA ASP A 61 9.58 17.26 3.99
C ASP A 61 10.56 18.05 3.13
N LYS A 62 11.45 17.34 2.42
CA LYS A 62 12.39 17.92 1.44
C LYS A 62 12.79 16.88 0.41
N ALA A 63 13.34 17.35 -0.70
CA ALA A 63 13.85 16.49 -1.75
C ALA A 63 15.16 15.77 -1.32
N GLY A 64 15.43 14.63 -1.99
CA GLY A 64 16.67 13.91 -1.86
C GLY A 64 16.75 12.93 -0.69
N LYS A 65 17.95 12.38 -0.47
CA LYS A 65 18.18 11.28 0.48
C LYS A 65 17.92 11.63 1.94
N SER A 66 17.98 12.90 2.30
CA SER A 66 17.70 13.38 3.66
C SER A 66 16.23 13.69 3.91
N GLY A 67 15.42 13.67 2.86
CA GLY A 67 13.97 13.89 2.97
C GLY A 67 13.28 12.73 3.68
N ARG A 68 12.28 13.06 4.52
CA ARG A 68 11.45 12.10 5.24
C ARG A 68 9.99 12.30 4.89
N ALA A 69 9.27 11.21 4.72
CA ALA A 69 7.82 11.27 4.52
C ALA A 69 7.12 11.61 5.83
N ARG A 70 6.24 12.59 5.75
CA ARG A 70 5.42 13.07 6.88
C ARG A 70 4.02 13.38 6.40
N TRP A 71 3.09 13.48 7.34
CA TRP A 71 1.75 13.96 7.07
C TRP A 71 1.67 15.48 7.17
N TYR A 72 1.01 16.08 6.18
CA TYR A 72 0.72 17.50 6.11
C TYR A 72 -0.77 17.71 5.88
N ILE A 73 -1.23 18.92 6.14
CA ILE A 73 -2.54 19.41 5.69
C ILE A 73 -2.30 20.51 4.67
N ALA A 74 -3.03 20.43 3.57
CA ALA A 74 -3.05 21.44 2.53
C ALA A 74 -4.49 21.69 2.07
N ASN A 75 -4.73 22.80 1.38
CA ASN A 75 -6.00 23.03 0.71
C ASN A 75 -6.16 22.02 -0.43
N LYS A 76 -7.39 21.53 -0.65
CA LYS A 76 -7.68 20.56 -1.74
C LYS A 76 -7.23 21.03 -3.12
N ASN A 77 -7.20 22.35 -3.34
CA ASN A 77 -6.84 22.91 -4.64
C ASN A 77 -5.37 22.68 -5.05
N VAL A 78 -4.51 22.22 -4.14
CA VAL A 78 -3.13 21.81 -4.50
C VAL A 78 -3.12 20.54 -5.35
N ILE A 79 -4.21 19.76 -5.30
CA ILE A 79 -4.35 18.54 -6.09
C ILE A 79 -5.12 18.87 -7.37
N THR A 80 -4.47 18.65 -8.52
CA THR A 80 -5.03 18.95 -9.84
C THR A 80 -5.25 17.70 -10.71
N THR A 81 -4.67 16.56 -10.31
CA THR A 81 -4.79 15.28 -11.01
C THR A 81 -5.19 14.18 -10.03
N GLY A 82 -5.73 13.07 -10.53
CA GLY A 82 -6.12 11.93 -9.71
C GLY A 82 -7.33 12.22 -8.80
N LEU A 83 -8.13 13.21 -9.13
CA LEU A 83 -9.23 13.70 -8.29
C LEU A 83 -10.25 12.61 -7.97
N GLU A 84 -10.47 11.65 -8.86
CA GLU A 84 -11.36 10.51 -8.70
C GLU A 84 -10.93 9.57 -7.56
N HIS A 85 -9.67 9.63 -7.15
CA HIS A 85 -9.11 8.80 -6.07
C HIS A 85 -9.05 9.50 -4.72
N LEU A 86 -9.29 10.81 -4.64
CA LEU A 86 -9.22 11.55 -3.38
C LEU A 86 -10.19 11.00 -2.32
N ASN A 87 -11.41 10.68 -2.71
CA ASN A 87 -12.47 10.21 -1.82
C ASN A 87 -12.42 8.70 -1.55
N ARG A 88 -11.40 8.01 -2.01
CA ARG A 88 -11.23 6.58 -1.78
C ARG A 88 -10.19 6.33 -0.71
N TRP A 89 -10.36 5.24 0.03
CA TRP A 89 -9.34 4.72 0.93
C TRP A 89 -8.19 4.14 0.10
N LYS A 90 -6.97 4.30 0.59
CA LYS A 90 -5.77 3.87 -0.15
C LYS A 90 -4.87 3.07 0.76
N VAL A 91 -4.23 2.05 0.21
CA VAL A 91 -3.10 1.39 0.87
C VAL A 91 -1.86 1.74 0.08
N ILE A 92 -0.98 2.50 0.71
CA ILE A 92 0.20 3.11 0.09
C ILE A 92 1.49 2.45 0.56
N VAL A 93 2.47 2.39 -0.33
CA VAL A 93 3.81 1.89 -0.03
C VAL A 93 4.87 2.86 -0.54
N SER A 94 6.08 2.75 0.00
CA SER A 94 7.24 3.44 -0.54
C SER A 94 7.54 2.97 -1.95
N SER A 95 7.82 3.89 -2.86
CA SER A 95 8.23 3.55 -4.23
C SER A 95 9.59 2.85 -4.30
N ALA A 96 10.39 2.93 -3.24
CA ALA A 96 11.72 2.34 -3.17
C ALA A 96 11.75 0.95 -2.51
N ASN A 97 10.71 0.59 -1.74
CA ASN A 97 10.67 -0.68 -0.99
C ASN A 97 9.22 -1.18 -0.90
N ALA A 98 8.86 -2.08 -1.73
CA ALA A 98 7.50 -2.46 -2.02
C ALA A 98 6.86 -3.46 -1.04
N GLY A 99 6.95 -3.23 0.25
CA GLY A 99 6.11 -3.95 1.22
C GLY A 99 6.57 -5.35 1.64
N GLY A 100 7.62 -5.90 1.01
CA GLY A 100 8.17 -7.21 1.41
C GLY A 100 8.97 -7.16 2.70
N GLN A 101 9.56 -6.01 3.00
CA GLN A 101 10.35 -5.78 4.21
C GLN A 101 9.46 -5.21 5.32
N LYS A 102 9.71 -5.63 6.55
CA LYS A 102 8.98 -5.13 7.73
C LYS A 102 9.62 -3.85 8.25
N ARG A 103 9.25 -2.73 7.65
CA ARG A 103 9.59 -1.41 8.18
C ARG A 103 8.31 -0.64 8.46
N SER A 104 8.23 -0.01 9.62
CA SER A 104 7.00 0.58 10.17
C SER A 104 6.35 1.67 9.31
N ASN A 105 7.07 2.26 8.37
CA ASN A 105 6.59 3.37 7.53
C ASN A 105 6.50 3.02 6.04
N GLN A 106 6.62 1.75 5.67
CA GLN A 106 6.65 1.36 4.26
C GLN A 106 5.28 1.08 3.67
N ILE A 107 4.35 0.60 4.47
CA ILE A 107 2.97 0.37 4.08
C ILE A 107 2.06 1.05 5.09
N ALA A 108 1.08 1.78 4.60
CA ALA A 108 0.14 2.51 5.44
C ALA A 108 -1.23 2.62 4.78
N ILE A 109 -2.26 2.74 5.62
CA ILE A 109 -3.60 3.11 5.16
C ILE A 109 -3.69 4.64 5.15
N ALA A 110 -4.05 5.19 4.00
CA ALA A 110 -4.40 6.58 3.82
C ALA A 110 -5.91 6.69 3.64
N ASP A 111 -6.54 7.57 4.39
CA ASP A 111 -8.00 7.66 4.43
C ASP A 111 -8.61 8.29 3.16
N ASN A 112 -9.93 8.44 3.17
CA ASN A 112 -10.70 8.99 2.06
C ASN A 112 -10.67 10.53 1.96
N HIS A 113 -9.73 11.17 2.64
CA HIS A 113 -9.45 12.62 2.57
C HIS A 113 -7.95 12.87 2.38
N SER A 114 -7.25 11.95 1.71
CA SER A 114 -5.80 11.99 1.63
C SER A 114 -5.28 11.86 0.20
N ALA A 115 -4.07 12.37 0.00
CA ALA A 115 -3.26 12.20 -1.19
C ALA A 115 -1.83 11.83 -0.78
N PHE A 116 -0.99 11.49 -1.74
CA PHE A 116 0.41 11.17 -1.50
C PHE A 116 1.31 11.77 -2.55
N GLY A 117 2.55 12.00 -2.18
CA GLY A 117 3.58 12.53 -3.06
C GLY A 117 4.31 11.47 -3.85
N ARG A 118 5.25 11.89 -4.69
CA ARG A 118 5.94 11.08 -5.70
C ARG A 118 6.77 9.91 -5.14
N SER A 119 7.15 9.94 -3.88
CA SER A 119 7.88 8.84 -3.23
C SER A 119 6.97 7.66 -2.82
N ARG A 120 5.70 7.74 -3.10
CA ARG A 120 4.69 6.72 -2.73
C ARG A 120 3.92 6.26 -3.95
N VAL A 121 3.41 5.03 -3.87
CA VAL A 121 2.43 4.47 -4.81
C VAL A 121 1.27 3.88 -4.01
N ALA A 122 0.09 3.82 -4.58
CA ALA A 122 -1.01 3.07 -3.98
C ALA A 122 -1.02 1.65 -4.57
N LEU A 123 -0.97 0.64 -3.70
CA LEU A 123 -1.16 -0.75 -4.12
C LEU A 123 -2.58 -0.96 -4.63
N LYS A 124 -3.54 -0.33 -3.96
CA LYS A 124 -4.96 -0.43 -4.25
C LYS A 124 -5.72 0.72 -3.61
N THR A 125 -6.80 1.14 -4.24
CA THR A 125 -7.81 2.00 -3.62
C THR A 125 -9.08 1.20 -3.33
N LEU A 126 -9.78 1.56 -2.27
CA LEU A 126 -10.95 0.83 -1.76
C LEU A 126 -12.06 1.81 -1.39
N ALA A 127 -13.31 1.33 -1.43
CA ALA A 127 -14.46 2.18 -1.18
C ALA A 127 -14.66 2.48 0.32
N THR A 128 -14.31 1.55 1.20
CA THR A 128 -14.57 1.66 2.63
C THR A 128 -13.31 1.46 3.48
N GLU A 129 -13.35 1.99 4.70
CA GLU A 129 -12.29 1.77 5.68
C GLU A 129 -12.10 0.29 6.01
N GLN A 130 -13.18 -0.46 6.15
CA GLN A 130 -13.10 -1.88 6.48
C GLN A 130 -12.40 -2.68 5.37
N GLU A 131 -12.71 -2.39 4.11
CA GLU A 131 -12.00 -3.01 2.98
C GLU A 131 -10.52 -2.65 2.98
N ALA A 132 -10.17 -1.40 3.29
CA ALA A 132 -8.77 -0.97 3.39
C ALA A 132 -8.04 -1.70 4.52
N LYS A 133 -8.65 -1.87 5.69
CA LYS A 133 -8.10 -2.64 6.81
C LYS A 133 -7.91 -4.11 6.45
N ASN A 134 -8.89 -4.71 5.78
CA ASN A 134 -8.82 -6.09 5.32
C ASN A 134 -7.69 -6.26 4.28
N PHE A 135 -7.63 -5.39 3.30
CA PHE A 135 -6.56 -5.41 2.31
C PHE A 135 -5.19 -5.21 2.95
N PHE A 136 -5.07 -4.33 3.94
CA PHE A 136 -3.83 -4.14 4.69
C PHE A 136 -3.38 -5.44 5.39
N LYS A 137 -4.31 -6.16 6.04
CA LYS A 137 -4.02 -7.47 6.63
C LYS A 137 -3.56 -8.49 5.59
N TYR A 138 -4.19 -8.50 4.42
CA TYR A 138 -3.79 -9.32 3.29
C TYR A 138 -2.37 -8.97 2.83
N ALA A 139 -2.12 -7.69 2.53
CA ALA A 139 -0.85 -7.22 2.00
C ALA A 139 0.33 -7.39 2.96
N THR A 140 0.07 -7.44 4.27
CA THR A 140 1.09 -7.64 5.32
C THR A 140 1.19 -9.08 5.81
N SER A 141 0.42 -9.99 5.24
CA SER A 141 0.52 -11.43 5.54
C SER A 141 1.84 -12.01 5.04
N GLU A 142 2.23 -13.16 5.62
CA GLU A 142 3.52 -13.80 5.34
C GLU A 142 3.70 -14.12 3.85
N ILE A 143 2.73 -14.84 3.24
CA ILE A 143 2.85 -15.26 1.84
C ILE A 143 2.86 -14.05 0.88
N ILE A 144 2.09 -13.03 1.18
CA ILE A 144 2.03 -11.83 0.33
C ILE A 144 3.29 -10.99 0.47
N ARG A 145 3.82 -10.81 1.68
CA ARG A 145 5.14 -10.18 1.87
C ARG A 145 6.24 -10.93 1.13
N PHE A 146 6.21 -12.26 1.18
CA PHE A 146 7.15 -13.09 0.41
C PHE A 146 6.99 -12.87 -1.10
N ALA A 147 5.75 -12.81 -1.60
CA ALA A 147 5.48 -12.56 -3.01
C ALA A 147 6.03 -11.20 -3.49
N PHE A 148 5.96 -10.17 -2.66
CA PHE A 148 6.60 -8.87 -2.97
C PHE A 148 8.12 -8.98 -3.14
N LEU A 149 8.78 -9.88 -2.41
CA LEU A 149 10.23 -10.07 -2.51
C LEU A 149 10.67 -10.81 -3.78
N LEU A 150 9.76 -11.45 -4.50
CA LEU A 150 10.08 -12.24 -5.71
C LEU A 150 10.37 -11.39 -6.94
N THR A 151 10.07 -10.11 -6.90
CA THR A 151 10.36 -9.17 -7.99
C THR A 151 11.32 -8.10 -7.51
N ASP A 152 12.03 -7.48 -8.45
CA ASP A 152 12.86 -6.33 -8.11
C ASP A 152 11.99 -5.15 -7.64
N GLU A 153 12.61 -4.19 -6.98
CA GLU A 153 11.93 -3.03 -6.37
C GLU A 153 11.56 -1.94 -7.40
N SER A 154 11.68 -2.22 -8.70
CA SER A 154 11.32 -1.24 -9.71
C SER A 154 9.81 -1.07 -9.80
N LEU A 155 9.35 0.15 -10.05
CA LEU A 155 7.92 0.46 -10.19
C LEU A 155 7.26 -0.32 -11.33
N THR A 156 8.03 -0.71 -12.34
CA THR A 156 7.54 -1.47 -13.49
C THR A 156 7.26 -2.93 -13.18
N SER A 157 7.88 -3.48 -12.14
CA SER A 157 7.70 -4.87 -11.70
C SER A 157 6.99 -5.02 -10.36
N LEU A 158 6.65 -3.91 -9.70
CA LEU A 158 5.99 -3.92 -8.40
C LEU A 158 4.73 -4.79 -8.39
N ALA A 159 4.68 -5.73 -7.46
CA ALA A 159 3.54 -6.63 -7.25
C ALA A 159 3.20 -7.56 -8.42
N LYS A 160 4.11 -7.78 -9.38
CA LYS A 160 3.85 -8.71 -10.52
C LYS A 160 3.73 -10.17 -10.13
N LYS A 161 4.22 -10.56 -8.97
CA LYS A 161 4.07 -11.92 -8.42
C LYS A 161 3.09 -11.99 -7.25
N VAL A 162 2.33 -10.92 -7.02
CA VAL A 162 1.37 -10.84 -5.93
C VAL A 162 -0.05 -11.04 -6.48
N PRO A 163 -0.78 -12.07 -6.01
CA PRO A 163 -2.18 -12.23 -6.36
C PRO A 163 -3.05 -11.12 -5.79
N ASP A 164 -4.10 -10.76 -6.52
CA ASP A 164 -5.16 -9.86 -6.06
C ASP A 164 -6.45 -10.66 -5.93
N LEU A 165 -6.99 -10.80 -4.71
CA LEU A 165 -8.24 -11.54 -4.46
C LEU A 165 -9.49 -10.75 -4.84
N LEU A 166 -9.34 -9.50 -5.25
CA LEU A 166 -10.36 -8.59 -5.79
C LEU A 166 -11.37 -8.08 -4.76
N ASP A 167 -12.01 -8.94 -3.99
CA ASP A 167 -12.99 -8.58 -2.98
C ASP A 167 -12.37 -8.67 -1.57
N TYR A 168 -12.22 -7.52 -0.93
CA TYR A 168 -11.68 -7.40 0.44
C TYR A 168 -12.76 -6.99 1.44
N SER A 169 -14.03 -7.06 1.09
CA SER A 169 -15.13 -6.86 2.03
C SER A 169 -15.20 -8.01 3.03
N ASP A 170 -15.87 -7.78 4.15
CA ASP A 170 -16.14 -8.86 5.13
C ASP A 170 -17.03 -9.97 4.54
N ALA A 171 -17.83 -9.65 3.53
CA ALA A 171 -18.71 -10.58 2.85
C ALA A 171 -18.05 -11.34 1.68
N ASN A 172 -16.72 -11.30 1.53
CA ASN A 172 -16.01 -11.88 0.38
C ASN A 172 -16.17 -13.41 0.23
N GLY A 173 -16.44 -14.13 1.32
CA GLY A 173 -16.65 -15.58 1.30
C GLY A 173 -15.37 -16.43 1.13
N ILE A 174 -14.18 -15.82 1.07
CA ILE A 174 -12.90 -16.50 0.85
C ILE A 174 -12.04 -16.45 2.11
N ILE A 175 -11.82 -15.26 2.66
CA ILE A 175 -10.97 -15.00 3.83
C ILE A 175 -11.79 -14.34 4.93
N ASP A 176 -11.70 -14.88 6.13
CA ASP A 176 -12.15 -14.22 7.36
C ASP A 176 -10.99 -13.38 7.93
N TYR A 177 -11.04 -12.07 7.73
CA TYR A 177 -10.00 -11.14 8.17
C TYR A 177 -9.98 -10.93 9.70
N ASN A 178 -10.94 -11.45 10.44
CA ASN A 178 -10.90 -11.51 11.90
C ASN A 178 -10.23 -12.77 12.44
N GLY A 179 -10.00 -13.76 11.58
CA GLY A 179 -9.29 -14.99 11.91
C GLY A 179 -7.79 -14.93 11.62
N ASP A 180 -7.14 -16.09 11.60
CA ASP A 180 -5.75 -16.22 11.20
C ASP A 180 -5.63 -16.09 9.67
N VAL A 181 -5.23 -14.93 9.20
CA VAL A 181 -5.09 -14.63 7.77
C VAL A 181 -3.98 -15.46 7.13
N ASN A 182 -2.85 -15.64 7.83
CA ASN A 182 -1.73 -16.43 7.30
C ASN A 182 -2.13 -17.87 7.05
N ASP A 183 -2.77 -18.52 8.01
CA ASP A 183 -3.22 -19.91 7.87
C ASP A 183 -4.22 -20.07 6.74
N GLN A 184 -5.18 -19.18 6.63
CA GLN A 184 -6.18 -19.20 5.56
C GLN A 184 -5.56 -19.01 4.18
N LEU A 185 -4.60 -18.09 4.03
CA LEU A 185 -3.93 -17.85 2.77
C LEU A 185 -3.01 -19.02 2.38
N TYR A 186 -2.29 -19.61 3.31
CA TYR A 186 -1.51 -20.80 3.03
C TYR A 186 -2.36 -21.96 2.52
N LYS A 187 -3.54 -22.17 3.12
CA LYS A 187 -4.50 -23.17 2.64
C LYS A 187 -5.04 -22.84 1.27
N LEU A 188 -5.48 -21.60 1.05
CA LEU A 188 -6.00 -21.14 -0.24
C LEU A 188 -4.99 -21.29 -1.36
N PHE A 189 -3.71 -20.99 -1.09
CA PHE A 189 -2.64 -21.02 -2.08
C PHE A 189 -2.00 -22.42 -2.22
N GLY A 190 -2.37 -23.36 -1.35
CA GLY A 190 -1.83 -24.72 -1.39
C GLY A 190 -0.36 -24.81 -0.97
N ILE A 191 0.07 -23.97 -0.04
CA ILE A 191 1.43 -23.94 0.48
C ILE A 191 1.58 -24.95 1.62
N ASP A 192 2.43 -25.95 1.42
CA ASP A 192 2.69 -26.98 2.42
C ASP A 192 3.56 -26.47 3.60
N ASP A 193 3.63 -27.25 4.67
CA ASP A 193 4.34 -26.86 5.90
C ASP A 193 5.81 -26.55 5.67
N LYS A 194 6.47 -27.30 4.79
CA LYS A 194 7.88 -27.09 4.43
C LYS A 194 8.08 -25.72 3.76
N ASN A 195 7.23 -25.39 2.82
CA ASN A 195 7.29 -24.09 2.13
C ASN A 195 6.85 -22.92 3.04
N GLN A 196 5.89 -23.14 3.95
CA GLN A 196 5.54 -22.16 4.98
C GLN A 196 6.76 -21.83 5.86
N GLN A 197 7.48 -22.85 6.31
CA GLN A 197 8.70 -22.66 7.10
C GLN A 197 9.77 -21.89 6.32
N TYR A 198 9.98 -22.22 5.06
CA TYR A 198 10.90 -21.52 4.20
C TYR A 198 10.54 -20.03 4.05
N ILE A 199 9.26 -19.72 3.84
CA ILE A 199 8.77 -18.34 3.75
C ILE A 199 9.08 -17.56 5.02
N ARG A 200 8.80 -18.15 6.20
CA ARG A 200 9.07 -17.51 7.49
C ARG A 200 10.56 -17.24 7.72
N GLU A 201 11.41 -18.18 7.33
CA GLU A 201 12.88 -18.01 7.42
C GLU A 201 13.36 -16.86 6.51
N VAL A 202 12.87 -16.79 5.28
CA VAL A 202 13.21 -15.70 4.36
C VAL A 202 12.74 -14.34 4.92
N LEU A 203 11.52 -14.24 5.42
CA LEU A 203 11.00 -13.00 5.98
C LEU A 203 11.80 -12.55 7.21
N THR A 204 12.13 -13.47 8.12
CA THR A 204 12.96 -13.16 9.29
C THR A 204 14.33 -12.63 8.89
N SER A 205 14.93 -13.14 7.84
CA SER A 205 16.23 -12.66 7.35
C SER A 205 16.18 -11.22 6.78
N LYS A 206 14.98 -10.68 6.54
CA LYS A 206 14.76 -9.33 6.01
C LYS A 206 14.31 -8.31 7.05
N GLU A 207 14.10 -8.74 8.29
CA GLU A 207 13.76 -7.89 9.43
C GLU A 207 15.01 -7.27 10.07
#